data_2c2f578e89dcdac58ac3986e291a29d5
#
_entry.id   2c2f578e89dcdac58ac3986e291a29d5
#
_cell.length_a   1.000
_cell.length_b   1.000
_cell.length_c   1.000
_cell.angle_alpha   90.00
_cell.angle_beta   90.00
_cell.angle_gamma   90.00
#
_symmetry.space_group_name_H-M   'P 1'
#
loop_
_entity.id
_entity.type
_entity.pdbx_description
1 polymer ?
#
loop_
_entity_poly.entity_id
_entity_poly.type
_entity_poly.pdbx_seq_one_letter_code
_entity_poly.pdbx_strand_id
1 'polypeptide(L)'
;MISKGPAGWRIFLFNIFDHAPQLIKDFTWPEHLMKGFVKKYPMLFTGGASSVTHMHFDIDLSHILHTQFGGRKRVLMFPFEEQHKLYRKPFEVLSLADFSHYYETNGSPDYKQFPALKLANGFDFILEPGDTLFMPAGYWHHMEYLDSGFAMSLRALHPTLSGKLKGAWNLFGLRTIDTVMKKTMPKWWYENKKKRIFENAE
;
A
#
# COMPACT_ATOMS: atom_id res chain seq x y z
N MET A 1 3.14 -22.96 -14.95
CA MET A 1 2.33 -23.37 -13.77
C MET A 1 2.67 -22.44 -12.63
N ILE A 2 1.70 -21.71 -12.10
CA ILE A 2 1.90 -20.88 -10.91
C ILE A 2 1.80 -21.85 -9.71
N SER A 3 2.83 -21.85 -8.86
CA SER A 3 2.87 -22.69 -7.65
C SER A 3 1.68 -22.35 -6.72
N LYS A 4 0.99 -23.35 -6.23
CA LYS A 4 -0.10 -23.19 -5.24
C LYS A 4 0.38 -23.23 -3.79
N GLY A 5 1.68 -23.36 -3.55
CA GLY A 5 2.25 -23.40 -2.21
C GLY A 5 2.67 -22.02 -1.70
N PRO A 6 2.73 -21.80 -0.37
CA PRO A 6 3.25 -20.58 0.19
C PRO A 6 4.69 -20.39 -0.27
N ALA A 7 4.96 -19.24 -0.87
CA ALA A 7 6.29 -18.88 -1.31
C ALA A 7 6.61 -17.52 -0.70
N GLY A 8 7.49 -17.48 0.28
CA GLY A 8 7.86 -16.27 1.02
C GLY A 8 8.64 -15.23 0.19
N TRP A 9 8.56 -15.29 -1.14
CA TRP A 9 9.19 -14.32 -2.03
C TRP A 9 8.17 -13.41 -2.68
N ARG A 10 8.60 -12.18 -2.90
CA ARG A 10 7.80 -11.19 -3.63
C ARG A 10 8.74 -10.22 -4.33
N ILE A 11 8.36 -9.81 -5.54
CA ILE A 11 8.98 -8.70 -6.26
C ILE A 11 7.97 -7.55 -6.27
N PHE A 12 8.42 -6.35 -5.97
CA PHE A 12 7.59 -5.16 -5.99
C PHE A 12 8.39 -3.97 -6.55
N LEU A 13 7.69 -3.01 -7.10
CA LEU A 13 8.29 -1.83 -7.75
C LEU A 13 9.27 -2.20 -8.88
N PHE A 14 9.01 -3.29 -9.60
CA PHE A 14 9.85 -3.75 -10.68
C PHE A 14 9.32 -3.21 -12.02
N ASN A 15 10.12 -2.41 -12.72
CA ASN A 15 9.76 -1.94 -14.05
C ASN A 15 10.18 -2.98 -15.11
N ILE A 16 9.23 -3.78 -15.56
CA ILE A 16 9.50 -4.83 -16.54
C ILE A 16 10.02 -4.28 -17.87
N PHE A 17 9.65 -3.07 -18.26
CA PHE A 17 10.08 -2.48 -19.53
C PHE A 17 11.55 -2.05 -19.54
N ASP A 18 12.19 -1.90 -18.39
CA ASP A 18 13.63 -1.67 -18.30
C ASP A 18 14.42 -2.94 -18.66
N HIS A 19 13.79 -4.12 -18.51
CA HIS A 19 14.41 -5.43 -18.76
C HIS A 19 13.89 -6.09 -20.06
N ALA A 20 12.68 -5.77 -20.46
CA ALA A 20 12.03 -6.31 -21.66
C ALA A 20 11.30 -5.20 -22.42
N PRO A 21 12.05 -4.23 -23.03
CA PRO A 21 11.47 -3.04 -23.63
C PRO A 21 10.54 -3.34 -24.83
N GLN A 22 10.67 -4.52 -25.46
CA GLN A 22 9.78 -4.94 -26.54
C GLN A 22 8.33 -5.07 -26.10
N LEU A 23 8.06 -5.37 -24.80
CA LEU A 23 6.71 -5.52 -24.26
C LEU A 23 5.91 -4.20 -24.23
N ILE A 24 6.59 -3.04 -24.39
CA ILE A 24 5.90 -1.75 -24.46
C ILE A 24 4.96 -1.66 -25.66
N LYS A 25 5.20 -2.44 -26.70
CA LYS A 25 4.37 -2.48 -27.92
C LYS A 25 2.99 -3.10 -27.64
N ASP A 26 2.92 -3.99 -26.66
CA ASP A 26 1.70 -4.71 -26.26
C ASP A 26 0.95 -3.97 -25.15
N PHE A 27 1.47 -2.82 -24.70
CA PHE A 27 0.95 -2.07 -23.58
C PHE A 27 0.31 -0.74 -24.03
N THR A 28 -0.92 -0.51 -23.62
CA THR A 28 -1.63 0.75 -23.86
C THR A 28 -1.97 1.44 -22.54
N TRP A 29 -1.59 2.72 -22.42
CA TRP A 29 -1.93 3.53 -21.25
C TRP A 29 -3.44 3.78 -21.20
N PRO A 30 -4.14 3.42 -20.12
CA PRO A 30 -5.59 3.57 -20.01
C PRO A 30 -5.98 5.01 -19.67
N GLU A 31 -5.64 5.97 -20.52
CA GLU A 31 -5.86 7.41 -20.28
C GLU A 31 -7.35 7.79 -20.26
N HIS A 32 -8.22 6.89 -20.72
CA HIS A 32 -9.67 7.03 -20.57
C HIS A 32 -10.17 6.78 -19.14
N LEU A 33 -9.43 5.99 -18.32
CA LEU A 33 -9.76 5.73 -16.93
C LEU A 33 -9.14 6.77 -15.98
N MET A 34 -7.89 7.18 -16.25
CA MET A 34 -7.17 8.14 -15.41
C MET A 34 -6.16 8.89 -16.28
N LYS A 35 -5.99 10.18 -16.03
CA LYS A 35 -5.00 11.02 -16.72
C LYS A 35 -3.77 11.30 -15.88
N GLY A 36 -2.70 11.73 -16.52
CA GLY A 36 -1.50 12.21 -15.84
C GLY A 36 -0.58 11.09 -15.33
N PHE A 37 -0.57 9.96 -16.01
CA PHE A 37 0.33 8.85 -15.68
C PHE A 37 1.80 9.23 -15.69
N VAL A 38 2.53 8.75 -14.72
CA VAL A 38 3.99 8.81 -14.69
C VAL A 38 4.53 7.66 -15.52
N LYS A 39 4.62 7.88 -16.84
CA LYS A 39 4.91 6.84 -17.85
C LYS A 39 6.27 6.16 -17.67
N LYS A 40 7.17 6.74 -16.88
CA LYS A 40 8.48 6.15 -16.53
C LYS A 40 8.37 4.99 -15.52
N TYR A 41 7.25 4.88 -14.78
CA TYR A 41 7.15 3.95 -13.65
C TYR A 41 5.90 3.06 -13.70
N PRO A 42 5.71 2.24 -14.76
CA PRO A 42 4.79 1.11 -14.69
C PRO A 42 5.44 0.03 -13.82
N MET A 43 4.81 -0.31 -12.70
CA MET A 43 5.43 -1.19 -11.70
C MET A 43 4.74 -2.54 -11.66
N LEU A 44 5.51 -3.59 -11.93
CA LEU A 44 5.10 -4.97 -11.76
C LEU A 44 5.22 -5.38 -10.29
N PHE A 45 4.23 -6.11 -9.83
CA PHE A 45 4.17 -6.73 -8.52
C PHE A 45 3.91 -8.22 -8.70
N THR A 46 4.75 -9.06 -8.15
CA THR A 46 4.54 -10.51 -8.15
C THR A 46 4.86 -11.08 -6.79
N GLY A 47 4.16 -12.13 -6.40
CA GLY A 47 4.37 -12.80 -5.12
C GLY A 47 3.77 -14.19 -5.09
N GLY A 48 4.28 -15.00 -4.19
CA GLY A 48 3.71 -16.29 -3.84
C GLY A 48 2.46 -16.14 -2.98
N ALA A 49 1.67 -17.20 -2.89
CA ALA A 49 0.55 -17.28 -1.96
C ALA A 49 1.00 -16.95 -0.53
N SER A 50 0.13 -16.30 0.24
CA SER A 50 0.38 -15.79 1.60
C SER A 50 1.40 -14.64 1.69
N SER A 51 1.92 -14.12 0.57
CA SER A 51 2.72 -12.90 0.59
C SER A 51 1.85 -11.69 0.90
N VAL A 52 2.37 -10.80 1.75
CA VAL A 52 1.61 -9.67 2.28
C VAL A 52 2.28 -8.33 1.96
N THR A 53 1.48 -7.34 1.60
CA THR A 53 1.85 -5.93 1.65
C THR A 53 1.11 -5.29 2.82
N HIS A 54 1.86 -4.91 3.86
CA HIS A 54 1.28 -4.38 5.10
C HIS A 54 0.49 -3.09 4.86
N MET A 55 -0.48 -2.81 5.76
CA MET A 55 -1.34 -1.64 5.70
C MET A 55 -0.53 -0.34 5.64
N HIS A 56 -0.66 0.38 4.53
CA HIS A 56 0.03 1.63 4.27
C HIS A 56 -0.75 2.50 3.27
N PHE A 57 -0.32 3.72 3.09
CA PHE A 57 -0.69 4.55 1.93
C PHE A 57 0.55 4.94 1.13
N ASP A 58 0.39 5.22 -0.15
CA ASP A 58 1.51 5.64 -1.01
C ASP A 58 2.04 7.01 -0.58
N ILE A 59 3.34 7.05 -0.25
CA ILE A 59 3.99 8.21 0.35
C ILE A 59 3.94 9.47 -0.52
N ASP A 60 3.94 9.30 -1.83
CA ASP A 60 3.89 10.39 -2.81
C ASP A 60 2.47 10.91 -3.10
N LEU A 61 1.46 10.32 -2.44
CA LEU A 61 0.05 10.66 -2.63
C LEU A 61 -0.38 10.60 -4.11
N SER A 62 0.11 9.61 -4.84
CA SER A 62 -0.34 9.32 -6.20
C SER A 62 -1.68 8.59 -6.21
N HIS A 63 -2.43 8.79 -7.28
CA HIS A 63 -3.51 7.88 -7.67
C HIS A 63 -2.92 6.64 -8.33
N ILE A 64 -3.49 5.47 -8.07
CA ILE A 64 -3.01 4.19 -8.61
C ILE A 64 -4.15 3.48 -9.35
N LEU A 65 -3.84 2.96 -10.54
CA LEU A 65 -4.59 1.87 -11.15
C LEU A 65 -3.79 0.59 -11.00
N HIS A 66 -4.34 -0.38 -10.29
CA HIS A 66 -3.73 -1.68 -10.02
C HIS A 66 -4.52 -2.77 -10.73
N THR A 67 -3.94 -3.34 -11.79
CA THR A 67 -4.58 -4.41 -12.56
C THR A 67 -3.99 -5.76 -12.16
N GLN A 68 -4.85 -6.68 -11.75
CA GLN A 68 -4.50 -8.06 -11.41
C GLN A 68 -4.54 -8.92 -12.68
N PHE A 69 -3.42 -9.52 -13.06
CA PHE A 69 -3.32 -10.36 -14.25
C PHE A 69 -3.37 -11.86 -13.95
N GLY A 70 -2.90 -12.28 -12.78
CA GLY A 70 -2.89 -13.68 -12.41
C GLY A 70 -2.87 -13.88 -10.90
N GLY A 71 -3.52 -14.95 -10.43
CA GLY A 71 -3.76 -15.19 -9.01
C GLY A 71 -4.76 -14.19 -8.41
N ARG A 72 -5.26 -14.48 -7.23
CA ARG A 72 -6.20 -13.63 -6.50
C ARG A 72 -5.50 -12.88 -5.38
N LYS A 73 -5.97 -11.67 -5.10
CA LYS A 73 -5.52 -10.89 -3.95
C LYS A 73 -6.72 -10.45 -3.11
N ARG A 74 -6.62 -10.58 -1.80
CA ARG A 74 -7.47 -9.87 -0.89
C ARG A 74 -6.94 -8.45 -0.69
N VAL A 75 -7.82 -7.48 -0.70
CA VAL A 75 -7.51 -6.07 -0.49
C VAL A 75 -8.38 -5.51 0.62
N LEU A 76 -7.73 -4.91 1.61
CA LEU A 76 -8.39 -4.02 2.57
C LEU A 76 -8.04 -2.60 2.19
N MET A 77 -9.06 -1.73 2.07
CA MET A 77 -8.88 -0.33 1.70
C MET A 77 -9.66 0.59 2.63
N PHE A 78 -9.03 1.71 3.05
CA PHE A 78 -9.66 2.71 3.90
C PHE A 78 -9.37 4.12 3.40
N PRO A 79 -10.32 5.07 3.54
CA PRO A 79 -10.07 6.48 3.31
C PRO A 79 -8.92 7.01 4.19
N PHE A 80 -8.26 8.09 3.74
CA PHE A 80 -7.15 8.68 4.47
C PHE A 80 -7.54 9.14 5.88
N GLU A 81 -8.78 9.57 6.05
CA GLU A 81 -9.35 10.07 7.30
C GLU A 81 -9.36 9.01 8.41
N GLU A 82 -9.40 7.73 8.04
CA GLU A 82 -9.37 6.61 8.98
C GLU A 82 -7.99 6.36 9.62
N GLN A 83 -6.98 7.13 9.25
CA GLN A 83 -5.58 6.95 9.64
C GLN A 83 -5.35 6.76 11.15
N HIS A 84 -6.12 7.44 11.99
CA HIS A 84 -5.99 7.33 13.45
C HIS A 84 -6.54 6.00 13.96
N LYS A 85 -7.70 5.59 13.48
CA LYS A 85 -8.30 4.28 13.78
C LYS A 85 -7.46 3.12 13.24
N LEU A 86 -6.66 3.35 12.19
CA LEU A 86 -5.70 2.38 11.66
C LEU A 86 -4.34 2.42 12.38
N TYR A 87 -4.21 3.15 13.48
CA TYR A 87 -2.98 3.24 14.27
C TYR A 87 -1.76 3.65 13.44
N ARG A 88 -1.91 4.72 12.66
CA ARG A 88 -0.82 5.27 11.84
C ARG A 88 0.40 5.58 12.68
N LYS A 89 1.57 5.10 12.26
CA LYS A 89 2.86 5.48 12.85
C LYS A 89 3.19 6.93 12.49
N PRO A 90 3.42 7.83 13.48
CA PRO A 90 3.83 9.21 13.21
C PRO A 90 5.08 9.27 12.34
N PHE A 91 5.08 10.19 11.36
CA PHE A 91 6.15 10.38 10.37
C PHE A 91 6.38 9.19 9.41
N GLU A 92 5.49 8.22 9.41
CA GLU A 92 5.52 7.07 8.52
C GLU A 92 4.20 6.94 7.74
N VAL A 93 4.21 6.10 6.72
CA VAL A 93 3.03 5.76 5.91
C VAL A 93 2.42 4.43 6.31
N LEU A 94 2.91 3.81 7.38
CA LEU A 94 2.57 2.47 7.83
C LEU A 94 1.63 2.51 9.04
N SER A 95 0.74 1.51 9.13
CA SER A 95 0.02 1.16 10.34
C SER A 95 0.91 0.43 11.34
N LEU A 96 0.59 0.55 12.64
CA LEU A 96 1.16 -0.31 13.69
C LEU A 96 0.43 -1.65 13.75
N ALA A 97 -0.89 -1.66 13.48
CA ALA A 97 -1.69 -2.86 13.48
C ALA A 97 -1.28 -3.79 12.32
N ASP A 98 -1.14 -5.07 12.64
CA ASP A 98 -0.87 -6.09 11.63
C ASP A 98 -2.20 -6.69 11.13
N PHE A 99 -2.37 -6.68 9.82
CA PHE A 99 -3.53 -7.24 9.12
C PHE A 99 -3.17 -8.55 8.40
N SER A 100 -1.92 -9.04 8.56
CA SER A 100 -1.46 -10.27 7.92
C SER A 100 -2.23 -11.47 8.48
N HIS A 101 -2.46 -12.45 7.60
CA HIS A 101 -3.18 -13.68 7.96
C HIS A 101 -4.60 -13.48 8.55
N TYR A 102 -5.14 -12.29 8.39
CA TYR A 102 -6.51 -11.96 8.77
C TYR A 102 -7.53 -12.97 8.22
N TYR A 103 -7.26 -13.55 7.06
CA TYR A 103 -8.12 -14.55 6.42
C TYR A 103 -8.05 -15.93 7.08
N GLU A 104 -6.85 -16.34 7.54
CA GLU A 104 -6.62 -17.66 8.12
C GLU A 104 -7.15 -17.78 9.56
N THR A 105 -7.24 -16.66 10.28
CA THR A 105 -7.65 -16.60 11.70
C THR A 105 -9.14 -16.27 11.90
N ASN A 106 -10.01 -16.54 10.94
CA ASN A 106 -11.41 -16.09 10.93
C ASN A 106 -11.57 -14.55 10.94
N GLY A 107 -10.59 -13.87 10.42
CA GLY A 107 -10.78 -12.54 9.91
C GLY A 107 -10.80 -11.38 10.90
N SER A 108 -10.27 -11.51 12.09
CA SER A 108 -10.26 -10.35 13.01
C SER A 108 -8.84 -9.89 13.31
N PRO A 109 -8.53 -8.58 13.09
CA PRO A 109 -7.35 -7.97 13.68
C PRO A 109 -7.40 -8.11 15.21
N ASP A 110 -6.27 -7.93 15.88
CA ASP A 110 -6.25 -7.92 17.34
C ASP A 110 -7.00 -6.71 17.91
N TYR A 111 -8.32 -6.82 17.98
CA TYR A 111 -9.19 -5.78 18.53
C TYR A 111 -9.00 -5.57 20.04
N LYS A 112 -8.30 -6.46 20.77
CA LYS A 112 -7.95 -6.23 22.17
C LYS A 112 -6.80 -5.22 22.24
N GLN A 113 -5.81 -5.38 21.38
CA GLN A 113 -4.68 -4.46 21.30
C GLN A 113 -5.03 -3.17 20.53
N PHE A 114 -5.89 -3.27 19.50
CA PHE A 114 -6.25 -2.19 18.59
C PHE A 114 -7.77 -1.96 18.53
N PRO A 115 -8.41 -1.51 19.63
CA PRO A 115 -9.88 -1.41 19.69
C PRO A 115 -10.49 -0.44 18.69
N ALA A 116 -9.79 0.64 18.33
CA ALA A 116 -10.29 1.63 17.35
C ALA A 116 -10.51 1.04 15.95
N LEU A 117 -9.86 -0.08 15.60
CA LEU A 117 -10.08 -0.76 14.32
C LEU A 117 -11.54 -1.20 14.13
N LYS A 118 -12.29 -1.45 15.20
CA LYS A 118 -13.72 -1.79 15.14
C LYS A 118 -14.58 -0.64 14.58
N LEU A 119 -14.09 0.58 14.67
CA LEU A 119 -14.76 1.80 14.23
C LEU A 119 -14.27 2.27 12.87
N ALA A 120 -13.27 1.61 12.29
CA ALA A 120 -12.72 1.97 10.99
C ALA A 120 -13.69 1.54 9.87
N ASN A 121 -14.01 2.48 8.99
CA ASN A 121 -14.88 2.25 7.84
C ASN A 121 -14.02 2.07 6.58
N GLY A 122 -14.14 0.94 5.93
CA GLY A 122 -13.35 0.61 4.75
C GLY A 122 -14.00 -0.46 3.89
N PHE A 123 -13.21 -0.94 2.96
CA PHE A 123 -13.59 -1.94 1.98
C PHE A 123 -12.74 -3.19 2.18
N ASP A 124 -13.35 -4.35 2.04
CA ASP A 124 -12.73 -5.67 2.06
C ASP A 124 -13.25 -6.47 0.88
N PHE A 125 -12.37 -6.80 -0.05
CA PHE A 125 -12.76 -7.48 -1.29
C PHE A 125 -11.60 -8.30 -1.87
N ILE A 126 -11.93 -9.17 -2.82
CA ILE A 126 -10.97 -9.97 -3.57
C ILE A 126 -10.84 -9.39 -4.97
N LEU A 127 -9.61 -9.20 -5.44
CA LEU A 127 -9.29 -8.93 -6.84
C LEU A 127 -9.07 -10.27 -7.55
N GLU A 128 -9.88 -10.50 -8.57
CA GLU A 128 -9.74 -11.61 -9.49
C GLU A 128 -8.83 -11.24 -10.68
N PRO A 129 -8.26 -12.21 -11.39
CA PRO A 129 -7.56 -11.93 -12.64
C PRO A 129 -8.44 -11.19 -13.66
N GLY A 130 -7.97 -10.05 -14.15
CA GLY A 130 -8.70 -9.15 -15.04
C GLY A 130 -9.27 -7.91 -14.36
N ASP A 131 -9.39 -7.91 -13.03
CA ASP A 131 -9.86 -6.75 -12.30
C ASP A 131 -8.83 -5.61 -12.29
N THR A 132 -9.34 -4.39 -12.36
CA THR A 132 -8.55 -3.17 -12.18
C THR A 132 -9.10 -2.35 -11.03
N LEU A 133 -8.29 -2.18 -10.00
CA LEU A 133 -8.60 -1.38 -8.83
C LEU A 133 -8.09 0.05 -9.01
N PHE A 134 -8.97 1.03 -8.83
CA PHE A 134 -8.57 2.42 -8.62
C PHE A 134 -8.36 2.70 -7.13
N MET A 135 -7.16 3.14 -6.77
CA MET A 135 -6.84 3.58 -5.41
C MET A 135 -6.62 5.09 -5.44
N PRO A 136 -7.52 5.88 -4.83
CA PRO A 136 -7.32 7.32 -4.68
C PRO A 136 -6.06 7.65 -3.88
N ALA A 137 -5.49 8.83 -4.15
CA ALA A 137 -4.34 9.34 -3.41
C ALA A 137 -4.58 9.35 -1.89
N GLY A 138 -3.65 8.78 -1.15
CA GLY A 138 -3.72 8.71 0.30
C GLY A 138 -4.59 7.60 0.88
N TYR A 139 -5.29 6.82 0.07
CA TYR A 139 -6.03 5.68 0.58
C TYR A 139 -5.09 4.65 1.19
N TRP A 140 -5.42 4.22 2.39
CA TRP A 140 -4.77 3.12 3.08
C TRP A 140 -5.13 1.82 2.40
N HIS A 141 -4.14 0.96 2.21
CA HIS A 141 -4.39 -0.35 1.61
C HIS A 141 -3.45 -1.42 2.18
N HIS A 142 -4.00 -2.62 2.30
CA HIS A 142 -3.33 -3.85 2.64
C HIS A 142 -3.66 -4.87 1.56
N MET A 143 -2.67 -5.64 1.12
CA MET A 143 -2.86 -6.64 0.09
C MET A 143 -2.26 -7.97 0.52
N GLU A 144 -3.03 -9.04 0.40
CA GLU A 144 -2.62 -10.40 0.66
C GLU A 144 -2.82 -11.27 -0.59
N TYR A 145 -1.79 -11.97 -0.99
CA TYR A 145 -1.86 -12.89 -2.11
C TYR A 145 -2.54 -14.19 -1.67
N LEU A 146 -3.76 -14.45 -2.13
CA LEU A 146 -4.47 -15.70 -1.89
C LEU A 146 -3.89 -16.83 -2.74
N ASP A 147 -3.46 -16.50 -3.95
CA ASP A 147 -2.76 -17.38 -4.87
C ASP A 147 -1.45 -16.71 -5.31
N SER A 148 -0.48 -17.51 -5.76
CA SER A 148 0.70 -16.95 -6.43
C SER A 148 0.25 -16.22 -7.70
N GLY A 149 0.74 -15.01 -7.89
CA GLY A 149 0.26 -14.19 -8.99
C GLY A 149 1.04 -12.92 -9.24
N PHE A 150 0.54 -12.13 -10.20
CA PHE A 150 1.17 -10.88 -10.58
C PHE A 150 0.14 -9.82 -10.98
N ALA A 151 0.53 -8.58 -10.81
CA ALA A 151 -0.24 -7.40 -11.12
C ALA A 151 0.66 -6.27 -11.60
N MET A 152 0.08 -5.27 -12.25
CA MET A 152 0.78 -4.05 -12.61
C MET A 152 0.07 -2.84 -11.99
N SER A 153 0.85 -1.94 -11.43
CA SER A 153 0.36 -0.65 -10.95
C SER A 153 0.84 0.47 -11.85
N LEU A 154 -0.11 1.29 -12.29
CA LEU A 154 0.11 2.51 -13.02
C LEU A 154 -0.18 3.69 -12.11
N ARG A 155 0.73 4.62 -12.03
CA ARG A 155 0.72 5.73 -11.09
C ARG A 155 0.46 7.05 -11.79
N ALA A 156 -0.41 7.89 -11.24
CA ALA A 156 -0.58 9.28 -11.63
C ALA A 156 -0.40 10.20 -10.42
N LEU A 157 0.38 11.27 -10.60
CA LEU A 157 0.58 12.25 -9.53
C LEU A 157 -0.74 12.92 -9.16
N HIS A 158 -0.83 13.33 -7.89
CA HIS A 158 -1.99 14.05 -7.39
C HIS A 158 -2.36 15.23 -8.32
N PRO A 159 -3.65 15.41 -8.70
CA PRO A 159 -4.04 16.40 -9.70
C PRO A 159 -3.80 17.85 -9.25
N THR A 160 -3.91 18.13 -7.94
CA THR A 160 -3.70 19.49 -7.40
C THR A 160 -2.24 19.75 -7.03
N LEU A 161 -1.82 21.00 -7.14
CA LEU A 161 -0.48 21.43 -6.72
C LEU A 161 -0.26 21.19 -5.22
N SER A 162 -1.26 21.47 -4.39
CA SER A 162 -1.17 21.22 -2.95
C SER A 162 -0.96 19.74 -2.61
N GLY A 163 -1.63 18.82 -3.32
CA GLY A 163 -1.42 17.38 -3.17
C GLY A 163 -0.01 16.95 -3.59
N LYS A 164 0.50 17.48 -4.70
CA LYS A 164 1.89 17.23 -5.15
C LYS A 164 2.91 17.72 -4.11
N LEU A 165 2.70 18.92 -3.55
CA LEU A 165 3.57 19.48 -2.51
C LEU A 165 3.52 18.64 -1.22
N LYS A 166 2.34 18.17 -0.81
CA LYS A 166 2.20 17.24 0.32
C LYS A 166 2.92 15.91 0.06
N GLY A 167 2.79 15.34 -1.14
CA GLY A 167 3.52 14.14 -1.54
C GLY A 167 5.04 14.35 -1.49
N ALA A 168 5.54 15.45 -2.01
CA ALA A 168 6.96 15.84 -1.94
C ALA A 168 7.41 16.02 -0.48
N TRP A 169 6.60 16.67 0.36
CA TRP A 169 6.89 16.80 1.79
C TRP A 169 6.97 15.44 2.48
N ASN A 170 6.07 14.52 2.18
CA ASN A 170 6.12 13.16 2.72
C ASN A 170 7.42 12.45 2.33
N LEU A 171 7.80 12.56 1.05
CA LEU A 171 9.02 11.92 0.54
C LEU A 171 10.30 12.44 1.18
N PHE A 172 10.43 13.76 1.28
CA PHE A 172 11.67 14.40 1.70
C PHE A 172 11.62 14.85 3.17
N GLY A 173 10.55 15.50 3.61
CA GLY A 173 10.41 16.04 4.96
C GLY A 173 10.22 14.95 6.01
N LEU A 174 9.14 14.18 5.91
CA LEU A 174 8.82 13.18 6.94
C LEU A 174 9.90 12.11 7.06
N ARG A 175 10.40 11.61 5.93
CA ARG A 175 11.49 10.60 5.94
C ARG A 175 12.77 11.12 6.55
N THR A 176 13.15 12.36 6.25
CA THR A 176 14.35 12.97 6.82
C THR A 176 14.23 13.13 8.32
N ILE A 177 13.11 13.67 8.80
CA ILE A 177 12.83 13.82 10.23
C ILE A 177 12.92 12.47 10.93
N ASP A 178 12.19 11.45 10.44
CA ASP A 178 12.20 10.12 11.04
C ASP A 178 13.59 9.49 11.06
N THR A 179 14.36 9.65 9.98
CA THR A 179 15.73 9.13 9.86
C THR A 179 16.68 9.83 10.84
N VAL A 180 16.61 11.15 10.94
CA VAL A 180 17.45 11.93 11.87
C VAL A 180 17.12 11.56 13.30
N MET A 181 15.84 11.53 13.66
CA MET A 181 15.40 11.19 15.02
C MET A 181 15.75 9.76 15.43
N LYS A 182 15.64 8.80 14.52
CA LYS A 182 16.08 7.42 14.75
C LYS A 182 17.58 7.30 15.00
N LYS A 183 18.40 8.18 14.41
CA LYS A 183 19.86 8.19 14.62
C LYS A 183 20.28 8.92 15.88
N THR A 184 19.63 10.03 16.21
CA THR A 184 20.02 10.91 17.33
C THR A 184 19.41 10.52 18.66
N MET A 185 18.15 10.11 18.68
CA MET A 185 17.40 9.80 19.91
C MET A 185 16.53 8.55 19.75
N PRO A 186 17.09 7.37 19.42
CA PRO A 186 16.33 6.19 19.01
C PRO A 186 15.32 5.72 20.03
N LYS A 187 15.69 5.59 21.32
CA LYS A 187 14.79 5.12 22.38
C LYS A 187 13.63 6.08 22.62
N TRP A 188 13.95 7.36 22.84
CA TRP A 188 12.94 8.40 23.06
C TRP A 188 11.99 8.52 21.88
N TRP A 189 12.54 8.48 20.64
CA TRP A 189 11.73 8.57 19.43
C TRP A 189 10.76 7.41 19.29
N TYR A 190 11.21 6.20 19.56
CA TYR A 190 10.37 5.01 19.53
C TYR A 190 9.22 5.10 20.55
N GLU A 191 9.53 5.39 21.81
CA GLU A 191 8.51 5.49 22.89
C GLU A 191 7.53 6.63 22.61
N ASN A 192 8.01 7.80 22.18
CA ASN A 192 7.16 8.93 21.84
C ASN A 192 6.21 8.59 20.69
N LYS A 193 6.71 7.94 19.62
CA LYS A 193 5.86 7.51 18.51
C LYS A 193 4.81 6.52 18.99
N LYS A 194 5.18 5.52 19.77
CA LYS A 194 4.26 4.51 20.30
C LYS A 194 3.15 5.16 21.14
N LYS A 195 3.50 6.04 22.07
CA LYS A 195 2.53 6.79 22.87
C LYS A 195 1.53 7.55 21.98
N ARG A 196 2.02 8.35 21.03
CA ARG A 196 1.18 9.16 20.12
C ARG A 196 0.27 8.32 19.24
N ILE A 197 0.65 7.09 18.87
CA ILE A 197 -0.19 6.21 18.06
C ILE A 197 -1.49 5.89 18.81
N PHE A 198 -1.39 5.52 20.08
CA PHE A 198 -2.55 5.15 20.88
C PHE A 198 -3.37 6.37 21.31
N GLU A 199 -2.72 7.47 21.71
CA GLU A 199 -3.41 8.73 22.04
C GLU A 199 -4.24 9.28 20.86
N ASN A 200 -3.76 9.11 19.62
CA ASN A 200 -4.50 9.57 18.44
C ASN A 200 -5.62 8.63 18.01
N ALA A 201 -5.63 7.39 18.48
CA ALA A 201 -6.63 6.39 18.12
C ALA A 201 -7.86 6.38 19.07
N GLU A 202 -7.79 7.11 20.18
CA GLU A 202 -8.92 7.36 21.09
C GLU A 202 -9.89 8.40 20.48
#